data_02c32a05f5cdf6a65254019bf38c154c
#
_entry.id   02c32a05f5cdf6a65254019bf38c154c
#
_cell.length_a   1.000
_cell.length_b   1.000
_cell.length_c   1.000
_cell.angle_alpha   90.00
_cell.angle_beta   90.00
_cell.angle_gamma   90.00
#
_symmetry.space_group_name_H-M   'P 1'
#
loop_
_entity.id
_entity.type
_entity.pdbx_description
1 polymer ?
#
loop_
_entity_poly.entity_id
_entity_poly.type
_entity_poly.pdbx_seq_one_letter_code
_entity_poly.pdbx_strand_id
1 'polypeptide(L)'
;MVTTVPPIKFCIKNLTANQIQKIQDGIDKYNSIMNEFKNNSAPLGSNDEFKRMFNGFYRVRRGNEWQKAFYDIFERNRNNKKATFAGLYNELFNAVGKCEKSFVSKMLHTINDSSPIIDKNVLSGLNIKGKNPVGVYNTLKSIYKGNLIPMADGVGFFGDFDKQFPRGKGMSKVKKIDFYLWAYFAS
;
A
#
# COMPACT_ATOMS: atom_id res chain seq x y z
N MET A 1 -9.74 11.96 19.30
CA MET A 1 -10.59 12.59 18.28
C MET A 1 -11.17 11.49 17.42
N VAL A 2 -12.48 11.36 17.34
CA VAL A 2 -13.17 10.44 16.43
C VAL A 2 -13.05 11.05 15.03
N THR A 3 -12.21 10.47 14.19
CA THR A 3 -12.10 10.88 12.79
C THR A 3 -13.37 10.36 12.09
N THR A 4 -14.32 11.23 11.78
CA THR A 4 -15.46 10.86 10.96
C THR A 4 -14.96 10.55 9.55
N VAL A 5 -15.05 9.28 9.16
CA VAL A 5 -14.73 8.85 7.80
C VAL A 5 -15.77 9.43 6.86
N PRO A 6 -15.39 10.15 5.79
CA PRO A 6 -16.36 10.64 4.84
C PRO A 6 -17.13 9.48 4.18
N PRO A 7 -18.38 9.68 3.75
CA PRO A 7 -19.17 8.63 3.13
C PRO A 7 -18.55 8.22 1.79
N ILE A 8 -17.93 7.03 1.76
CA ILE A 8 -17.37 6.44 0.54
C ILE A 8 -18.38 5.48 -0.03
N LYS A 9 -18.82 5.72 -1.26
CA LYS A 9 -19.70 4.79 -1.98
C LYS A 9 -18.83 3.80 -2.77
N PHE A 10 -18.60 2.61 -2.21
CA PHE A 10 -17.93 1.53 -2.92
C PHE A 10 -18.81 1.01 -4.07
N CYS A 11 -18.55 1.49 -5.29
CA CYS A 11 -19.29 1.10 -6.47
C CYS A 11 -18.38 1.17 -7.72
N ILE A 12 -18.06 0.02 -8.29
CA ILE A 12 -17.18 -0.06 -9.48
C ILE A 12 -17.80 0.65 -10.69
N LYS A 13 -19.13 0.60 -10.82
CA LYS A 13 -19.86 1.23 -11.93
C LYS A 13 -19.75 2.76 -11.94
N ASN A 14 -19.39 3.38 -10.81
CA ASN A 14 -19.22 4.83 -10.70
C ASN A 14 -17.80 5.29 -11.09
N LEU A 15 -16.90 4.37 -11.37
CA LEU A 15 -15.56 4.71 -11.84
C LEU A 15 -15.59 5.11 -13.32
N THR A 16 -14.86 6.16 -13.67
CA THR A 16 -14.63 6.55 -15.07
C THR A 16 -13.73 5.54 -15.78
N ALA A 17 -13.78 5.53 -17.11
CA ALA A 17 -12.90 4.67 -17.91
C ALA A 17 -11.42 4.87 -17.57
N ASN A 18 -10.98 6.12 -17.31
CA ASN A 18 -9.61 6.43 -16.92
C ASN A 18 -9.26 5.85 -15.54
N GLN A 19 -10.19 5.89 -14.57
CA GLN A 19 -9.98 5.28 -13.25
C GLN A 19 -9.90 3.75 -13.35
N ILE A 20 -10.75 3.13 -14.16
CA ILE A 20 -10.69 1.68 -14.43
C ILE A 20 -9.35 1.30 -15.04
N GLN A 21 -8.88 2.02 -16.07
CA GLN A 21 -7.58 1.77 -16.69
C GLN A 21 -6.42 1.92 -15.69
N LYS A 22 -6.45 2.97 -14.86
CA LYS A 22 -5.44 3.17 -13.81
C LYS A 22 -5.38 1.99 -12.82
N ILE A 23 -6.54 1.47 -12.41
CA ILE A 23 -6.61 0.30 -11.52
C ILE A 23 -6.02 -0.92 -12.23
N GLN A 24 -6.40 -1.17 -13.49
CA GLN A 24 -5.90 -2.30 -14.26
C GLN A 24 -4.38 -2.28 -14.40
N ASP A 25 -3.81 -1.14 -14.83
CA ASP A 25 -2.35 -0.95 -14.94
C ASP A 25 -1.65 -1.10 -13.58
N GLY A 26 -2.30 -0.63 -12.52
CA GLY A 26 -1.81 -0.75 -11.16
C GLY A 26 -1.76 -2.21 -10.69
N ILE A 27 -2.79 -2.99 -10.98
CA ILE A 27 -2.89 -4.42 -10.68
C ILE A 27 -1.76 -5.19 -11.37
N ASP A 28 -1.54 -4.95 -12.67
CA ASP A 28 -0.53 -5.65 -13.45
C ASP A 28 0.88 -5.39 -12.90
N LYS A 29 1.19 -4.12 -12.59
CA LYS A 29 2.47 -3.74 -11.98
C LYS A 29 2.65 -4.32 -10.57
N TYR A 30 1.60 -4.27 -9.76
CA TYR A 30 1.63 -4.84 -8.42
C TYR A 30 1.85 -6.35 -8.44
N ASN A 31 1.16 -7.07 -9.32
CA ASN A 31 1.34 -8.52 -9.47
C ASN A 31 2.77 -8.87 -9.89
N SER A 32 3.37 -8.10 -10.80
CA SER A 32 4.78 -8.29 -11.20
C SER A 32 5.73 -8.10 -10.01
N ILE A 33 5.52 -7.04 -9.20
CA ILE A 33 6.32 -6.81 -7.99
C ILE A 33 6.17 -7.95 -6.99
N MET A 34 4.93 -8.40 -6.75
CA MET A 34 4.66 -9.46 -5.77
C MET A 34 5.18 -10.81 -6.24
N ASN A 35 5.14 -11.08 -7.55
CA ASN A 35 5.73 -12.29 -8.13
C ASN A 35 7.25 -12.30 -7.94
N GLU A 36 7.92 -11.20 -8.27
CA GLU A 36 9.36 -11.05 -8.10
C GLU A 36 9.77 -11.15 -6.62
N PHE A 37 9.01 -10.47 -5.74
CA PHE A 37 9.23 -10.54 -4.30
C PHE A 37 9.14 -11.95 -3.73
N LYS A 38 8.18 -12.76 -4.20
CA LYS A 38 7.90 -14.10 -3.65
C LYS A 38 8.80 -15.18 -4.24
N ASN A 39 9.09 -15.09 -5.53
CA ASN A 39 9.67 -16.21 -6.29
C ASN A 39 11.16 -16.04 -6.61
N ASN A 40 11.70 -14.82 -6.51
CA ASN A 40 13.14 -14.61 -6.69
C ASN A 40 13.86 -14.71 -5.34
N SER A 41 14.90 -15.55 -5.28
CA SER A 41 15.71 -15.77 -4.07
C SER A 41 16.85 -14.77 -3.89
N ALA A 42 17.14 -13.95 -4.90
CA ALA A 42 18.18 -12.92 -4.79
C ALA A 42 17.85 -11.91 -3.70
N PRO A 43 18.84 -11.43 -2.93
CA PRO A 43 18.61 -10.36 -1.95
C PRO A 43 18.02 -9.11 -2.62
N LEU A 44 17.01 -8.49 -2.02
CA LEU A 44 16.28 -7.35 -2.62
C LEU A 44 17.20 -6.17 -2.97
N GLY A 45 18.27 -5.97 -2.19
CA GLY A 45 19.26 -4.90 -2.42
C GLY A 45 20.12 -5.11 -3.68
N SER A 46 20.31 -6.35 -4.12
CA SER A 46 21.03 -6.70 -5.35
C SER A 46 20.11 -7.12 -6.50
N ASN A 47 18.80 -7.20 -6.27
CA ASN A 47 17.81 -7.53 -7.30
C ASN A 47 17.39 -6.24 -8.04
N ASP A 48 18.07 -5.92 -9.13
CA ASP A 48 17.82 -4.71 -9.90
C ASP A 48 16.43 -4.70 -10.54
N GLU A 49 15.90 -5.85 -10.94
CA GLU A 49 14.56 -5.94 -11.51
C GLU A 49 13.49 -5.61 -10.46
N PHE A 50 13.59 -6.20 -9.25
CA PHE A 50 12.69 -5.85 -8.15
C PHE A 50 12.77 -4.35 -7.82
N LYS A 51 13.99 -3.81 -7.67
CA LYS A 51 14.19 -2.37 -7.38
C LYS A 51 13.59 -1.49 -8.47
N ARG A 52 13.81 -1.82 -9.74
CA ARG A 52 13.27 -1.07 -10.87
C ARG A 52 11.73 -1.05 -10.83
N MET A 53 11.08 -2.19 -10.66
CA MET A 53 9.64 -2.30 -10.58
C MET A 53 9.08 -1.60 -9.34
N PHE A 54 9.64 -1.86 -8.16
CA PHE A 54 9.17 -1.28 -6.90
C PHE A 54 9.35 0.25 -6.89
N ASN A 55 10.55 0.74 -7.26
CA ASN A 55 10.84 2.17 -7.31
C ASN A 55 9.98 2.89 -8.34
N GLY A 56 9.77 2.30 -9.51
CA GLY A 56 8.92 2.85 -10.56
C GLY A 56 7.46 2.96 -10.13
N PHE A 57 6.89 1.89 -9.58
CA PHE A 57 5.50 1.85 -9.15
C PHE A 57 5.22 2.78 -7.96
N TYR A 58 6.09 2.75 -6.96
CA TYR A 58 5.92 3.54 -5.73
C TYR A 58 6.60 4.90 -5.77
N ARG A 59 7.22 5.27 -6.91
CA ARG A 59 7.92 6.54 -7.13
C ARG A 59 9.01 6.81 -6.08
N VAL A 60 9.82 5.81 -5.76
CA VAL A 60 10.93 5.95 -4.83
C VAL A 60 12.06 6.73 -5.49
N ARG A 61 12.17 8.03 -5.17
CA ARG A 61 13.18 8.95 -5.71
C ARG A 61 14.12 9.36 -4.57
N ARG A 62 15.02 8.46 -4.19
CA ARG A 62 15.99 8.66 -3.11
C ARG A 62 17.38 8.28 -3.56
N GLY A 63 18.40 8.90 -2.94
CA GLY A 63 19.81 8.61 -3.23
C GLY A 63 20.21 7.18 -2.84
N ASN A 64 21.37 6.75 -3.33
CA ASN A 64 21.83 5.35 -3.21
C ASN A 64 21.98 4.89 -1.76
N GLU A 65 22.52 5.73 -0.87
CA GLU A 65 22.69 5.38 0.55
C GLU A 65 21.35 5.10 1.23
N TRP A 66 20.35 5.95 0.97
CA TRP A 66 19.01 5.75 1.49
C TRP A 66 18.38 4.48 0.94
N GLN A 67 18.51 4.24 -0.37
CA GLN A 67 17.98 3.02 -1.00
C GLN A 67 18.65 1.78 -0.46
N LYS A 68 19.98 1.82 -0.26
CA LYS A 68 20.71 0.70 0.35
C LYS A 68 20.14 0.37 1.73
N ALA A 69 20.05 1.35 2.62
CA ALA A 69 19.48 1.12 3.96
C ALA A 69 18.04 0.60 3.91
N PHE A 70 17.20 1.15 3.02
CA PHE A 70 15.82 0.72 2.83
C PHE A 70 15.73 -0.75 2.40
N TYR A 71 16.49 -1.16 1.38
CA TYR A 71 16.46 -2.53 0.88
C TYR A 71 17.13 -3.53 1.81
N ASP A 72 18.14 -3.13 2.58
CA ASP A 72 18.74 -3.96 3.62
C ASP A 72 17.73 -4.27 4.75
N ILE A 73 16.95 -3.25 5.18
CA ILE A 73 15.87 -3.41 6.16
C ILE A 73 14.76 -4.29 5.58
N PHE A 74 14.39 -4.05 4.34
CA PHE A 74 13.35 -4.80 3.64
C PHE A 74 13.71 -6.29 3.55
N GLU A 75 14.94 -6.61 3.16
CA GLU A 75 15.43 -8.00 3.07
C GLU A 75 15.43 -8.69 4.43
N ARG A 76 15.96 -8.05 5.49
CA ARG A 76 15.91 -8.62 6.84
C ARG A 76 14.51 -8.97 7.32
N ASN A 77 13.51 -8.20 6.86
CA ASN A 77 12.12 -8.38 7.23
C ASN A 77 11.27 -9.12 6.18
N ARG A 78 11.87 -9.60 5.08
CA ARG A 78 11.16 -10.21 3.93
C ARG A 78 10.17 -11.31 4.34
N ASN A 79 10.57 -12.16 5.28
CA ASN A 79 9.75 -13.28 5.76
C ASN A 79 9.11 -13.02 7.14
N ASN A 80 9.29 -11.83 7.70
CA ASN A 80 8.79 -11.48 9.02
C ASN A 80 7.31 -11.03 8.98
N LYS A 81 6.39 -12.00 8.99
CA LYS A 81 4.95 -11.72 9.02
C LYS A 81 4.48 -10.97 10.29
N LYS A 82 5.33 -10.89 11.32
CA LYS A 82 5.08 -10.12 12.55
C LYS A 82 5.66 -8.71 12.49
N ALA A 83 6.30 -8.31 11.38
CA ALA A 83 6.80 -6.96 11.21
C ALA A 83 5.68 -5.92 11.46
N THR A 84 6.03 -4.85 12.18
CA THR A 84 5.10 -3.76 12.48
C THR A 84 5.55 -2.47 11.81
N PHE A 85 4.60 -1.57 11.54
CA PHE A 85 4.92 -0.27 10.99
C PHE A 85 5.89 0.50 11.89
N ALA A 86 5.66 0.52 13.21
CA ALA A 86 6.51 1.22 14.16
C ALA A 86 7.94 0.64 14.18
N GLY A 87 8.09 -0.69 14.15
CA GLY A 87 9.40 -1.33 14.10
C GLY A 87 10.19 -0.94 12.86
N LEU A 88 9.61 -1.14 11.66
CA LEU A 88 10.25 -0.78 10.39
C LEU A 88 10.53 0.73 10.27
N TYR A 89 9.61 1.56 10.79
CA TYR A 89 9.78 3.01 10.80
C TYR A 89 10.99 3.42 11.65
N ASN A 90 11.11 2.90 12.86
CA ASN A 90 12.23 3.20 13.76
C ASN A 90 13.56 2.68 13.18
N GLU A 91 13.57 1.48 12.60
CA GLU A 91 14.75 0.91 11.94
C GLU A 91 15.25 1.82 10.82
N LEU A 92 14.35 2.27 9.92
CA LEU A 92 14.72 3.14 8.82
C LEU A 92 15.10 4.54 9.30
N PHE A 93 14.39 5.09 10.29
CA PHE A 93 14.71 6.40 10.86
C PHE A 93 16.10 6.40 11.51
N ASN A 94 16.45 5.37 12.27
CA ASN A 94 17.77 5.23 12.88
C ASN A 94 18.89 5.07 11.85
N ALA A 95 18.60 4.41 10.72
CA ALA A 95 19.59 4.20 9.66
C ALA A 95 19.88 5.46 8.82
N VAL A 96 18.86 6.30 8.56
CA VAL A 96 18.98 7.39 7.58
C VAL A 96 18.57 8.77 8.10
N GLY A 97 18.14 8.88 9.37
CA GLY A 97 17.79 10.14 10.02
C GLY A 97 16.55 10.84 9.46
N LYS A 98 15.79 10.21 8.55
CA LYS A 98 14.64 10.81 7.86
C LYS A 98 13.41 9.91 7.92
N CYS A 99 12.27 10.55 8.17
CA CYS A 99 10.98 9.87 8.22
C CYS A 99 10.39 9.69 6.82
N GLU A 100 10.23 8.46 6.42
CA GLU A 100 9.63 8.10 5.11
C GLU A 100 8.43 7.16 5.32
N LYS A 101 7.44 7.65 6.09
CA LYS A 101 6.24 6.88 6.47
C LYS A 101 5.54 6.18 5.30
N SER A 102 5.50 6.84 4.14
CA SER A 102 4.86 6.29 2.94
C SER A 102 5.63 5.08 2.40
N PHE A 103 6.97 5.12 2.38
CA PHE A 103 7.77 3.99 1.89
C PHE A 103 7.81 2.84 2.89
N VAL A 104 7.84 3.13 4.19
CA VAL A 104 7.72 2.10 5.24
C VAL A 104 6.39 1.35 5.13
N SER A 105 5.28 2.05 4.89
CA SER A 105 3.98 1.38 4.72
C SER A 105 3.93 0.50 3.47
N LYS A 106 4.60 0.89 2.39
CA LYS A 106 4.71 0.08 1.15
C LYS A 106 5.57 -1.17 1.35
N MET A 107 6.71 -1.03 2.06
CA MET A 107 7.52 -2.16 2.51
C MET A 107 6.68 -3.14 3.32
N LEU A 108 6.01 -2.65 4.37
CA LEU A 108 5.17 -3.48 5.24
C LEU A 108 4.04 -4.16 4.47
N HIS A 109 3.37 -3.44 3.54
CA HIS A 109 2.34 -4.00 2.69
C HIS A 109 2.86 -5.14 1.80
N THR A 110 4.06 -5.00 1.26
CA THR A 110 4.67 -6.05 0.42
C THR A 110 5.01 -7.31 1.25
N ILE A 111 5.44 -7.13 2.51
CA ILE A 111 5.69 -8.23 3.45
C ILE A 111 4.35 -8.87 3.91
N ASN A 112 3.35 -8.04 4.17
CA ASN A 112 2.03 -8.43 4.67
C ASN A 112 0.95 -7.57 4.00
N ASP A 113 0.31 -8.09 2.98
CA ASP A 113 -0.65 -7.40 2.12
C ASP A 113 -1.98 -7.00 2.80
N SER A 114 -2.19 -7.46 4.04
CA SER A 114 -3.27 -6.98 4.91
C SER A 114 -2.95 -5.66 5.63
N SER A 115 -1.78 -5.08 5.38
CA SER A 115 -1.33 -3.81 5.93
C SER A 115 -1.67 -2.67 4.97
N PRO A 116 -2.38 -1.59 5.39
CA PRO A 116 -2.73 -0.49 4.49
C PRO A 116 -1.49 0.33 4.09
N ILE A 117 -1.59 0.98 2.92
CA ILE A 117 -0.54 1.86 2.39
C ILE A 117 -0.85 3.32 2.74
N ILE A 118 0.14 4.04 3.26
CA ILE A 118 0.06 5.49 3.41
C ILE A 118 0.25 6.14 2.03
N ASP A 119 -0.83 6.65 1.47
CA ASP A 119 -0.86 7.47 0.27
C ASP A 119 -1.41 8.86 0.59
N LYS A 120 -0.83 9.90 -0.02
CA LYS A 120 -1.22 11.30 0.24
C LYS A 120 -2.70 11.56 -0.11
N ASN A 121 -3.15 11.06 -1.25
CA ASN A 121 -4.51 11.29 -1.72
C ASN A 121 -5.51 10.52 -0.85
N VAL A 122 -5.17 9.28 -0.46
CA VAL A 122 -5.99 8.46 0.44
C VAL A 122 -6.09 9.10 1.81
N LEU A 123 -4.99 9.56 2.40
CA LEU A 123 -5.03 10.27 3.70
C LEU A 123 -5.88 11.54 3.62
N SER A 124 -5.72 12.34 2.57
CA SER A 124 -6.50 13.56 2.34
C SER A 124 -7.98 13.23 2.18
N GLY A 125 -8.32 12.27 1.33
CA GLY A 125 -9.68 11.84 1.07
C GLY A 125 -10.37 11.25 2.30
N LEU A 126 -9.64 10.59 3.20
CA LEU A 126 -10.13 10.07 4.47
C LEU A 126 -10.07 11.10 5.62
N ASN A 127 -9.66 12.34 5.34
CA ASN A 127 -9.45 13.39 6.33
C ASN A 127 -8.54 13.00 7.50
N ILE A 128 -7.53 12.16 7.24
CA ILE A 128 -6.56 11.71 8.22
C ILE A 128 -5.42 12.72 8.29
N LYS A 129 -5.29 13.38 9.43
CA LYS A 129 -4.25 14.38 9.71
C LYS A 129 -3.42 13.93 10.91
N GLY A 130 -2.15 14.33 10.96
CA GLY A 130 -1.28 14.09 12.10
C GLY A 130 0.20 14.24 11.76
N LYS A 131 0.99 14.63 12.76
CA LYS A 131 2.45 14.77 12.64
C LYS A 131 3.18 13.47 13.00
N ASN A 132 2.60 12.67 13.92
CA ASN A 132 3.19 11.41 14.35
C ASN A 132 2.93 10.30 13.31
N PRO A 133 3.94 9.77 12.63
CA PRO A 133 3.78 8.76 11.59
C PRO A 133 3.12 7.46 12.06
N VAL A 134 3.48 7.00 13.25
CA VAL A 134 2.89 5.77 13.85
C VAL A 134 1.42 5.99 14.19
N GLY A 135 1.08 7.15 14.74
CA GLY A 135 -0.31 7.52 15.01
C GLY A 135 -1.16 7.60 13.74
N VAL A 136 -0.63 8.22 12.67
CA VAL A 136 -1.29 8.29 11.36
C VAL A 136 -1.52 6.89 10.79
N TYR A 137 -0.52 6.00 10.85
CA TYR A 137 -0.65 4.63 10.38
C TYR A 137 -1.68 3.83 11.17
N ASN A 138 -1.66 3.94 12.50
CA ASN A 138 -2.62 3.24 13.36
C ASN A 138 -4.05 3.73 13.13
N THR A 139 -4.26 5.03 12.94
CA THR A 139 -5.56 5.59 12.53
C THR A 139 -6.03 5.01 11.21
N LEU A 140 -5.16 5.01 10.18
CA LEU A 140 -5.46 4.44 8.87
C LEU A 140 -5.85 2.95 9.00
N LYS A 141 -5.05 2.16 9.72
CA LYS A 141 -5.30 0.73 9.96
C LYS A 141 -6.65 0.49 10.65
N SER A 142 -6.98 1.30 11.65
CA SER A 142 -8.26 1.22 12.36
C SER A 142 -9.45 1.53 11.43
N ILE A 143 -9.32 2.56 10.57
CA ILE A 143 -10.34 2.92 9.58
C ILE A 143 -10.54 1.79 8.56
N TYR A 144 -9.47 1.19 8.04
CA TYR A 144 -9.60 0.05 7.13
C TYR A 144 -10.36 -1.11 7.79
N LYS A 145 -9.97 -1.49 9.02
CA LYS A 145 -10.55 -2.63 9.74
C LYS A 145 -11.97 -2.36 10.20
N GLY A 146 -12.23 -1.20 10.79
CA GLY A 146 -13.49 -0.88 11.46
C GLY A 146 -14.56 -0.27 10.55
N ASN A 147 -14.17 0.30 9.41
CA ASN A 147 -15.10 1.02 8.54
C ASN A 147 -15.04 0.53 7.09
N LEU A 148 -13.90 0.67 6.40
CA LEU A 148 -13.84 0.48 4.95
C LEU A 148 -14.11 -0.96 4.52
N ILE A 149 -13.50 -1.94 5.20
CA ILE A 149 -13.72 -3.34 4.87
C ILE A 149 -15.18 -3.75 5.14
N PRO A 150 -15.79 -3.46 6.31
CA PRO A 150 -17.20 -3.76 6.54
C PRO A 150 -18.14 -3.05 5.55
N MET A 151 -17.89 -1.79 5.22
CA MET A 151 -18.69 -1.05 4.24
C MET A 151 -18.62 -1.69 2.84
N ALA A 152 -17.40 -2.05 2.40
CA ALA A 152 -17.18 -2.69 1.10
C ALA A 152 -17.80 -4.09 1.04
N ASP A 153 -17.70 -4.89 2.13
CA ASP A 153 -18.35 -6.20 2.24
C ASP A 153 -19.88 -6.07 2.16
N GLY A 154 -20.47 -5.11 2.89
CA GLY A 154 -21.91 -4.89 2.96
C GLY A 154 -22.56 -4.55 1.62
N VAL A 155 -21.81 -4.00 0.66
CA VAL A 155 -22.32 -3.69 -0.69
C VAL A 155 -21.83 -4.66 -1.78
N GLY A 156 -21.18 -5.77 -1.42
CA GLY A 156 -20.69 -6.75 -2.37
C GLY A 156 -19.50 -6.29 -3.24
N PHE A 157 -18.82 -5.21 -2.84
CA PHE A 157 -17.75 -4.57 -3.60
C PHE A 157 -16.65 -5.54 -4.05
N PHE A 158 -16.22 -6.46 -3.19
CA PHE A 158 -15.11 -7.36 -3.53
C PHE A 158 -15.46 -8.32 -4.66
N GLY A 159 -16.70 -8.80 -4.72
CA GLY A 159 -17.19 -9.62 -5.83
C GLY A 159 -17.26 -8.84 -7.13
N ASP A 160 -17.72 -7.60 -7.08
CA ASP A 160 -17.76 -6.72 -8.27
C ASP A 160 -16.36 -6.32 -8.73
N PHE A 161 -15.43 -6.07 -7.77
CA PHE A 161 -14.02 -5.83 -8.09
C PHE A 161 -13.39 -7.02 -8.82
N ASP A 162 -13.61 -8.24 -8.34
CA ASP A 162 -13.05 -9.45 -8.95
C ASP A 162 -13.63 -9.76 -10.33
N LYS A 163 -14.89 -9.40 -10.58
CA LYS A 163 -15.51 -9.49 -11.91
C LYS A 163 -14.90 -8.47 -12.87
N GLN A 164 -14.74 -7.22 -12.43
CA GLN A 164 -14.19 -6.14 -13.26
C GLN A 164 -12.69 -6.30 -13.50
N PHE A 165 -11.95 -6.79 -12.49
CA PHE A 165 -10.50 -6.93 -12.50
C PHE A 165 -10.08 -8.38 -12.20
N PRO A 166 -10.23 -9.33 -13.11
CA PRO A 166 -9.94 -10.75 -12.85
C PRO A 166 -8.51 -11.03 -12.37
N ARG A 167 -7.53 -10.24 -12.83
CA ARG A 167 -6.12 -10.33 -12.39
C ARG A 167 -5.91 -9.87 -10.93
N GLY A 168 -6.88 -9.18 -10.35
CA GLY A 168 -6.89 -8.76 -8.95
C GLY A 168 -7.53 -9.74 -7.97
N LYS A 169 -8.10 -10.86 -8.47
CA LYS A 169 -8.91 -11.80 -7.65
C LYS A 169 -8.17 -12.36 -6.44
N GLY A 170 -6.88 -12.63 -6.54
CA GLY A 170 -6.05 -13.14 -5.44
C GLY A 170 -5.55 -12.11 -4.44
N MET A 171 -5.85 -10.82 -4.62
CA MET A 171 -5.38 -9.76 -3.74
C MET A 171 -6.17 -9.70 -2.44
N SER A 172 -5.52 -9.19 -1.38
CA SER A 172 -6.18 -8.92 -0.10
C SER A 172 -7.30 -7.88 -0.25
N LYS A 173 -8.30 -7.94 0.64
CA LYS A 173 -9.36 -6.91 0.73
C LYS A 173 -8.78 -5.50 0.90
N VAL A 174 -7.71 -5.39 1.68
CA VAL A 174 -6.98 -4.12 1.90
C VAL A 174 -6.43 -3.58 0.58
N LYS A 175 -5.79 -4.43 -0.25
CA LYS A 175 -5.21 -3.99 -1.53
C LYS A 175 -6.28 -3.60 -2.55
N LYS A 176 -7.39 -4.31 -2.62
CA LYS A 176 -8.52 -3.96 -3.49
C LYS A 176 -9.10 -2.59 -3.12
N ILE A 177 -9.29 -2.32 -1.83
CA ILE A 177 -9.72 -1.00 -1.32
C ILE A 177 -8.66 0.06 -1.65
N ASP A 178 -7.37 -0.23 -1.45
CA ASP A 178 -6.28 0.70 -1.74
C ASP A 178 -6.29 1.16 -3.21
N PHE A 179 -6.45 0.24 -4.16
CA PHE A 179 -6.58 0.58 -5.58
C PHE A 179 -7.82 1.43 -5.87
N TYR A 180 -8.96 1.06 -5.27
CA TYR A 180 -10.19 1.82 -5.45
C TYR A 180 -10.04 3.25 -4.93
N LEU A 181 -9.58 3.43 -3.70
CA LEU A 181 -9.41 4.75 -3.08
C LEU A 181 -8.37 5.59 -3.81
N TRP A 182 -7.25 4.97 -4.21
CA TRP A 182 -6.22 5.66 -4.98
C TRP A 182 -6.77 6.20 -6.31
N ALA A 183 -7.56 5.42 -7.04
CA ALA A 183 -8.19 5.89 -8.27
C ALA A 183 -9.31 6.91 -8.01
N TYR A 184 -10.09 6.73 -6.94
CA TYR A 184 -11.22 7.58 -6.58
C TYR A 184 -10.78 8.98 -6.12
N PHE A 185 -9.69 9.06 -5.33
CA PHE A 185 -9.19 10.34 -4.80
C PHE A 185 -8.09 10.99 -5.66
N ALA A 186 -7.57 10.31 -6.68
CA ALA A 186 -6.53 10.85 -7.57
C ALA A 186 -7.08 11.55 -8.81
N SER A 187 -8.37 11.91 -8.80
CA SER A 187 -9.04 12.67 -9.87
C SER A 187 -8.68 14.16 -9.80
#